data_4841f21206bd0b62938bfda75752606a
#
_entry.id   4841f21206bd0b62938bfda75752606a
#
_cell.length_a   1.000
_cell.length_b   1.000
_cell.length_c   1.000
_cell.angle_alpha   90.00
_cell.angle_beta   90.00
_cell.angle_gamma   90.00
#
_symmetry.space_group_name_H-M   'P 1'
#
loop_
_entity.id
_entity.type
_entity.pdbx_description
1 polymer ?
#
loop_
_entity_poly.entity_id
_entity_poly.type
_entity_poly.pdbx_seq_one_letter_code
_entity_poly.pdbx_strand_id
1 'polypeptide(L)'
;MAKKPVNTSQKKSDGFNFSSISNLIENISKKDIISIENLEKDKNYISTGIHILDGLLSKSILKGGIPNNRITIIAGPKQTGKTFISLNIARNAQKMGYNIVWIDTEYSIEKPDFDMYGIDTTDSDKFILIRTNIVEKIKMFMMTILDGLQKLKESGTDVSKTIFFIDSIGMLSSEKEKEDTLKLSVKQDMTRAKQIKSLVRLITNDLGYLNIPLVATNHVYLCLTGGHKVIKADGNSELIENLITGDYVKTLDGDKKVLGTVKYQNSPIIQITLESGEKIKCTPQHKFLVKSDWVPDENNECWKKAEDLTDDDIILAINE
;
A
#
# COMPACT_ATOMS: atom_id res chain seq x y z
N MET A 1 -17.85 -59.11 -62.74
CA MET A 1 -18.62 -58.35 -61.69
C MET A 1 -17.62 -57.50 -60.89
N ALA A 2 -17.53 -56.19 -61.20
CA ALA A 2 -16.63 -55.25 -60.50
C ALA A 2 -17.32 -54.65 -59.33
N LYS A 3 -16.73 -54.75 -58.10
CA LYS A 3 -17.19 -54.10 -56.90
C LYS A 3 -16.82 -52.62 -56.95
N LYS A 4 -17.82 -51.75 -56.80
CA LYS A 4 -17.65 -50.30 -56.58
C LYS A 4 -16.98 -50.04 -55.23
N PRO A 5 -16.05 -49.06 -55.12
CA PRO A 5 -15.49 -48.66 -53.83
C PRO A 5 -16.52 -47.86 -53.01
N VAL A 6 -16.63 -48.21 -51.75
CA VAL A 6 -17.44 -47.50 -50.75
C VAL A 6 -16.69 -46.20 -50.36
N ASN A 7 -17.30 -45.06 -50.64
CA ASN A 7 -16.80 -43.75 -50.30
C ASN A 7 -17.12 -43.46 -48.82
N THR A 8 -16.16 -43.68 -47.90
CA THR A 8 -16.26 -43.27 -46.51
C THR A 8 -15.94 -41.79 -46.41
N SER A 9 -17.00 -40.97 -46.41
CA SER A 9 -16.88 -39.57 -46.06
C SER A 9 -16.51 -39.48 -44.55
N GLN A 10 -15.25 -39.19 -44.28
CA GLN A 10 -14.81 -38.76 -42.99
C GLN A 10 -15.54 -37.43 -42.62
N LYS A 11 -16.49 -37.48 -41.68
CA LYS A 11 -16.96 -36.29 -40.98
C LYS A 11 -15.74 -35.69 -40.28
N LYS A 12 -15.22 -34.56 -40.80
CA LYS A 12 -14.36 -33.67 -39.99
C LYS A 12 -15.17 -33.29 -38.76
N SER A 13 -14.67 -33.69 -37.60
CA SER A 13 -15.12 -33.14 -36.34
C SER A 13 -14.83 -31.64 -36.40
N ASP A 14 -15.86 -30.81 -36.38
CA ASP A 14 -15.71 -29.38 -36.19
C ASP A 14 -15.05 -29.19 -34.83
N GLY A 15 -13.73 -29.07 -34.81
CA GLY A 15 -12.97 -28.78 -33.61
C GLY A 15 -13.42 -27.43 -33.08
N PHE A 16 -13.73 -27.39 -31.79
CA PHE A 16 -14.06 -26.17 -31.04
C PHE A 16 -13.02 -25.09 -31.37
N ASN A 17 -13.47 -24.02 -32.03
CA ASN A 17 -12.60 -22.92 -32.45
C ASN A 17 -12.72 -21.77 -31.42
N PHE A 18 -11.69 -21.62 -30.58
CA PHE A 18 -11.63 -20.60 -29.53
C PHE A 18 -11.70 -19.16 -30.10
N SER A 19 -11.25 -18.93 -31.32
CA SER A 19 -11.32 -17.63 -32.02
C SER A 19 -12.78 -17.19 -32.29
N SER A 20 -13.71 -18.13 -32.44
CA SER A 20 -15.13 -17.80 -32.62
C SER A 20 -15.74 -17.23 -31.33
N ILE A 21 -15.28 -17.69 -30.14
CA ILE A 21 -15.73 -17.15 -28.86
C ILE A 21 -15.14 -15.76 -28.64
N SER A 22 -13.84 -15.57 -28.95
CA SER A 22 -13.21 -14.25 -28.85
C SER A 22 -13.98 -13.21 -29.66
N ASN A 23 -14.39 -13.53 -30.90
CA ASN A 23 -15.17 -12.63 -31.74
C ASN A 23 -16.59 -12.34 -31.19
N LEU A 24 -17.21 -13.32 -30.53
CA LEU A 24 -18.52 -13.11 -29.85
C LEU A 24 -18.40 -12.18 -28.63
N ILE A 25 -17.33 -12.33 -27.85
CA ILE A 25 -17.09 -11.52 -26.67
C ILE A 25 -16.66 -10.10 -27.06
N GLU A 26 -15.84 -9.94 -28.11
CA GLU A 26 -15.45 -8.61 -28.66
C GLU A 26 -16.66 -7.77 -29.09
N ASN A 27 -17.74 -8.41 -29.54
CA ASN A 27 -18.97 -7.71 -29.88
C ASN A 27 -19.72 -7.19 -28.64
N ILE A 28 -19.47 -7.75 -27.45
CA ILE A 28 -20.10 -7.32 -26.19
C ILE A 28 -19.27 -6.20 -25.55
N SER A 29 -17.94 -6.35 -25.48
CA SER A 29 -17.05 -5.34 -24.88
C SER A 29 -15.65 -5.44 -25.47
N LYS A 30 -15.34 -4.60 -26.47
CA LYS A 30 -13.97 -4.47 -27.01
C LYS A 30 -12.96 -3.97 -25.98
N LYS A 31 -13.43 -3.36 -24.87
CA LYS A 31 -12.59 -2.79 -23.81
C LYS A 31 -11.97 -3.84 -22.90
N ASP A 32 -12.62 -4.99 -22.74
CA ASP A 32 -12.27 -5.99 -21.72
C ASP A 32 -11.38 -7.11 -22.26
N ILE A 33 -11.21 -7.16 -23.59
CA ILE A 33 -10.38 -8.18 -24.25
C ILE A 33 -9.05 -7.57 -24.69
N ILE A 34 -7.98 -7.97 -24.02
CA ILE A 34 -6.62 -7.53 -24.32
C ILE A 34 -5.77 -8.75 -24.65
N SER A 35 -5.02 -8.71 -25.76
CA SER A 35 -4.03 -9.74 -26.07
C SER A 35 -2.87 -9.69 -25.06
N ILE A 36 -2.32 -10.86 -24.70
CA ILE A 36 -1.16 -10.94 -23.79
C ILE A 36 0.04 -10.16 -24.33
N GLU A 37 0.23 -10.12 -25.64
CA GLU A 37 1.29 -9.35 -26.28
C GLU A 37 1.16 -7.84 -26.07
N ASN A 38 -0.06 -7.31 -26.00
CA ASN A 38 -0.30 -5.89 -25.72
C ASN A 38 -0.06 -5.55 -24.26
N LEU A 39 -0.31 -6.52 -23.34
CA LEU A 39 0.00 -6.32 -21.91
C LEU A 39 1.50 -6.12 -21.63
N GLU A 40 2.38 -6.67 -22.48
CA GLU A 40 3.83 -6.51 -22.32
C GLU A 40 4.36 -5.22 -22.96
N LYS A 41 3.76 -4.78 -24.07
CA LYS A 41 4.17 -3.57 -24.79
C LYS A 41 3.90 -2.29 -24.01
N ASP A 42 2.85 -2.28 -23.17
CA ASP A 42 2.41 -1.10 -22.43
C ASP A 42 3.08 -0.96 -21.05
N LYS A 43 4.01 -1.85 -20.69
CA LYS A 43 4.75 -1.77 -19.43
C LYS A 43 5.82 -0.70 -19.49
N ASN A 44 5.53 0.44 -18.87
CA ASN A 44 6.49 1.50 -18.62
C ASN A 44 6.76 1.58 -17.12
N TYR A 45 7.96 2.02 -16.75
CA TYR A 45 8.37 2.19 -15.37
C TYR A 45 8.77 3.64 -15.13
N ILE A 46 8.46 4.14 -13.94
CA ILE A 46 8.87 5.47 -13.48
C ILE A 46 9.91 5.25 -12.40
N SER A 47 11.12 5.74 -12.61
CA SER A 47 12.22 5.59 -11.66
C SER A 47 11.88 6.27 -10.33
N THR A 48 12.18 5.60 -9.23
CA THR A 48 12.08 6.17 -7.87
C THR A 48 13.19 7.17 -7.59
N GLY A 49 14.22 7.24 -8.45
CA GLY A 49 15.45 7.99 -8.21
C GLY A 49 16.45 7.25 -7.30
N ILE A 50 16.10 6.04 -6.89
CA ILE A 50 16.95 5.16 -6.06
C ILE A 50 17.14 3.85 -6.83
N HIS A 51 18.30 3.68 -7.47
CA HIS A 51 18.57 2.57 -8.38
C HIS A 51 18.34 1.17 -7.77
N ILE A 52 18.69 0.99 -6.50
CA ILE A 52 18.46 -0.28 -5.78
C ILE A 52 16.94 -0.55 -5.67
N LEU A 53 16.17 0.47 -5.33
CA LEU A 53 14.70 0.35 -5.22
C LEU A 53 14.07 0.09 -6.59
N ASP A 54 14.55 0.74 -7.64
CA ASP A 54 14.11 0.50 -9.02
C ASP A 54 14.36 -0.97 -9.42
N GLY A 55 15.54 -1.50 -9.08
CA GLY A 55 15.89 -2.90 -9.33
C GLY A 55 15.00 -3.89 -8.57
N LEU A 56 14.68 -3.60 -7.32
CA LEU A 56 13.80 -4.43 -6.48
C LEU A 56 12.36 -4.46 -7.01
N LEU A 57 11.85 -3.31 -7.46
CA LEU A 57 10.46 -3.18 -7.94
C LEU A 57 10.24 -3.81 -9.33
N SER A 58 11.22 -3.72 -10.21
CA SER A 58 11.05 -4.05 -11.64
C SER A 58 12.05 -5.06 -12.19
N LYS A 59 12.99 -5.55 -11.36
CA LYS A 59 14.11 -6.41 -11.77
C LYS A 59 15.05 -5.73 -12.80
N SER A 60 15.02 -4.40 -12.92
CA SER A 60 15.87 -3.61 -13.79
C SER A 60 16.34 -2.34 -13.09
N ILE A 61 17.66 -2.20 -12.92
CA ILE A 61 18.28 -1.05 -12.24
C ILE A 61 18.24 0.22 -13.11
N LEU A 62 18.47 0.09 -14.41
CA LEU A 62 18.63 1.24 -15.32
C LEU A 62 17.31 1.71 -15.95
N LYS A 63 16.36 0.80 -16.14
CA LYS A 63 15.06 1.07 -16.79
C LYS A 63 13.89 0.65 -15.89
N GLY A 64 14.13 0.60 -14.60
CA GLY A 64 13.18 0.14 -13.62
C GLY A 64 12.47 1.25 -12.88
N GLY A 65 11.72 0.86 -11.85
CA GLY A 65 10.95 1.74 -10.99
C GLY A 65 9.54 1.23 -10.74
N ILE A 66 8.63 2.14 -10.45
CA ILE A 66 7.22 1.79 -10.26
C ILE A 66 6.54 1.54 -11.63
N PRO A 67 5.68 0.51 -11.74
CA PRO A 67 4.96 0.23 -12.97
C PRO A 67 3.84 1.24 -13.22
N ASN A 68 3.59 1.58 -14.49
CA ASN A 68 2.61 2.59 -14.90
C ASN A 68 1.14 2.16 -14.78
N ASN A 69 0.83 0.93 -14.40
CA ASN A 69 -0.55 0.41 -14.35
C ASN A 69 -0.87 -0.27 -13.00
N ARG A 70 -0.22 0.15 -11.93
CA ARG A 70 -0.35 -0.47 -10.61
C ARG A 70 -0.47 0.59 -9.51
N ILE A 71 -1.02 0.14 -8.39
CA ILE A 71 -0.96 0.85 -7.13
C ILE A 71 0.31 0.40 -6.42
N THR A 72 1.19 1.35 -6.12
CA THR A 72 2.42 1.14 -5.35
C THR A 72 2.25 1.76 -3.98
N ILE A 73 2.43 0.98 -2.91
CA ILE A 73 2.31 1.47 -1.54
C ILE A 73 3.70 1.51 -0.90
N ILE A 74 4.09 2.69 -0.40
CA ILE A 74 5.30 2.92 0.37
C ILE A 74 4.90 2.94 1.85
N ALA A 75 5.19 1.85 2.56
CA ALA A 75 4.83 1.69 3.96
C ALA A 75 6.06 1.76 4.87
N GLY A 76 5.90 2.40 6.03
CA GLY A 76 6.98 2.52 7.02
C GLY A 76 6.55 3.36 8.22
N PRO A 77 7.35 3.35 9.31
CA PRO A 77 7.14 4.21 10.48
C PRO A 77 7.15 5.70 10.11
N LYS A 78 6.76 6.57 11.05
CA LYS A 78 6.89 8.02 10.86
C LYS A 78 8.37 8.39 10.63
N GLN A 79 8.61 9.45 9.84
CA GLN A 79 9.94 10.03 9.57
C GLN A 79 10.94 9.08 8.89
N THR A 80 10.49 8.02 8.21
CA THR A 80 11.36 7.09 7.47
C THR A 80 11.54 7.47 5.99
N GLY A 81 11.16 8.67 5.58
CA GLY A 81 11.38 9.16 4.22
C GLY A 81 10.33 8.74 3.19
N LYS A 82 9.12 8.32 3.60
CA LYS A 82 8.05 7.93 2.65
C LYS A 82 7.69 9.04 1.68
N THR A 83 7.40 10.25 2.19
CA THR A 83 7.14 11.46 1.38
C THR A 83 8.34 11.83 0.51
N PHE A 84 9.58 11.70 1.05
CA PHE A 84 10.81 11.90 0.28
C PHE A 84 10.87 11.00 -0.97
N ILE A 85 10.58 9.70 -0.83
CA ILE A 85 10.56 8.77 -1.96
C ILE A 85 9.45 9.16 -2.95
N SER A 86 8.26 9.53 -2.46
CA SER A 86 7.13 9.97 -3.30
C SER A 86 7.46 11.23 -4.10
N LEU A 87 8.15 12.23 -3.49
CA LEU A 87 8.60 13.44 -4.18
C LEU A 87 9.65 13.14 -5.26
N ASN A 88 10.58 12.22 -5.01
CA ASN A 88 11.54 11.80 -6.03
C ASN A 88 10.84 11.12 -7.22
N ILE A 89 9.85 10.25 -6.94
CA ILE A 89 9.04 9.63 -8.01
C ILE A 89 8.28 10.70 -8.79
N ALA A 90 7.65 11.66 -8.11
CA ALA A 90 6.92 12.77 -8.74
C ALA A 90 7.81 13.60 -9.66
N ARG A 91 9.00 13.99 -9.18
CA ARG A 91 10.00 14.69 -10.00
C ARG A 91 10.37 13.90 -11.26
N ASN A 92 10.64 12.61 -11.11
CA ASN A 92 11.02 11.78 -12.26
C ASN A 92 9.86 11.57 -13.21
N ALA A 93 8.64 11.39 -12.68
CA ALA A 93 7.42 11.32 -13.48
C ALA A 93 7.23 12.61 -14.30
N GLN A 94 7.36 13.79 -13.69
CA GLN A 94 7.21 15.07 -14.38
C GLN A 94 8.27 15.24 -15.48
N LYS A 95 9.54 14.83 -15.24
CA LYS A 95 10.59 14.80 -16.27
C LYS A 95 10.27 13.88 -17.44
N MET A 96 9.48 12.83 -17.22
CA MET A 96 8.97 11.91 -18.24
C MET A 96 7.67 12.43 -18.92
N GLY A 97 7.22 13.63 -18.58
CA GLY A 97 6.03 14.28 -19.14
C GLY A 97 4.72 13.84 -18.49
N TYR A 98 4.74 13.32 -17.26
CA TYR A 98 3.53 12.99 -16.53
C TYR A 98 2.90 14.23 -15.88
N ASN A 99 1.58 14.31 -15.95
CA ASN A 99 0.76 15.22 -15.16
C ASN A 99 0.53 14.61 -13.77
N ILE A 100 0.65 15.40 -12.73
CA ILE A 100 0.63 14.95 -11.34
C ILE A 100 -0.68 15.37 -10.67
N VAL A 101 -1.36 14.40 -10.03
CA VAL A 101 -2.45 14.67 -9.10
C VAL A 101 -1.98 14.26 -7.71
N TRP A 102 -1.70 15.23 -6.84
CA TRP A 102 -1.23 15.00 -5.48
C TRP A 102 -2.36 15.20 -4.48
N ILE A 103 -2.67 14.15 -3.71
CA ILE A 103 -3.67 14.18 -2.64
C ILE A 103 -2.93 14.20 -1.30
N ASP A 104 -2.88 15.38 -0.67
CA ASP A 104 -2.29 15.60 0.64
C ASP A 104 -3.37 15.43 1.72
N THR A 105 -3.28 14.35 2.47
CA THR A 105 -4.21 14.02 3.56
C THR A 105 -3.70 14.45 4.93
N GLU A 106 -2.40 14.76 5.01
CA GLU A 106 -1.73 15.17 6.25
C GLU A 106 -1.66 16.68 6.40
N TYR A 107 -1.94 17.44 5.32
CA TYR A 107 -1.78 18.89 5.27
C TYR A 107 -0.35 19.34 5.61
N SER A 108 0.63 18.50 5.29
CA SER A 108 2.02 18.65 5.74
C SER A 108 2.95 19.16 4.65
N ILE A 109 2.55 19.10 3.37
CA ILE A 109 3.41 19.48 2.25
C ILE A 109 3.05 20.90 1.77
N GLU A 110 4.07 21.69 1.49
CA GLU A 110 3.92 23.03 1.00
C GLU A 110 4.68 23.25 -0.31
N LYS A 111 4.44 24.42 -0.96
CA LYS A 111 5.10 24.77 -2.23
C LYS A 111 6.64 24.67 -2.17
N PRO A 112 7.32 25.19 -1.12
CA PRO A 112 8.78 25.06 -1.01
C PRO A 112 9.29 23.62 -1.02
N ASP A 113 8.50 22.66 -0.53
CA ASP A 113 8.87 21.24 -0.56
C ASP A 113 8.93 20.73 -1.99
N PHE A 114 7.94 21.06 -2.82
CA PHE A 114 7.94 20.72 -4.24
C PHE A 114 9.08 21.42 -4.98
N ASP A 115 9.28 22.71 -4.73
CA ASP A 115 10.35 23.51 -5.36
C ASP A 115 11.74 22.93 -5.04
N MET A 116 11.98 22.49 -3.80
CA MET A 116 13.25 21.88 -3.37
C MET A 116 13.58 20.59 -4.17
N TYR A 117 12.55 19.86 -4.58
CA TYR A 117 12.71 18.67 -5.43
C TYR A 117 12.72 19.01 -6.92
N GLY A 118 12.52 20.27 -7.31
CA GLY A 118 12.44 20.70 -8.69
C GLY A 118 11.18 20.21 -9.40
N ILE A 119 10.08 20.11 -8.66
CA ILE A 119 8.75 19.81 -9.20
C ILE A 119 8.06 21.12 -9.54
N ASP A 120 7.70 21.30 -10.80
CA ASP A 120 6.93 22.47 -11.24
C ASP A 120 5.46 22.31 -10.84
N THR A 121 4.98 23.22 -10.00
CA THR A 121 3.60 23.31 -9.52
C THR A 121 2.87 24.53 -10.09
N THR A 122 3.48 25.28 -11.02
CA THR A 122 2.92 26.55 -11.52
C THR A 122 1.90 26.35 -12.64
N ASP A 123 2.01 25.23 -13.37
CA ASP A 123 1.12 24.87 -14.46
C ASP A 123 -0.04 24.02 -13.95
N SER A 124 -1.23 24.60 -13.86
CA SER A 124 -2.45 23.93 -13.39
C SER A 124 -2.91 22.77 -14.29
N ASP A 125 -2.46 22.73 -15.55
CA ASP A 125 -2.76 21.64 -16.47
C ASP A 125 -1.85 20.42 -16.22
N LYS A 126 -0.72 20.61 -15.50
CA LYS A 126 0.26 19.58 -15.21
C LYS A 126 0.35 19.17 -13.74
N PHE A 127 -0.15 19.99 -12.83
CA PHE A 127 -0.09 19.71 -11.40
C PHE A 127 -1.38 20.12 -10.69
N ILE A 128 -2.03 19.16 -10.03
CA ILE A 128 -3.21 19.37 -9.22
C ILE A 128 -2.92 18.95 -7.79
N LEU A 129 -3.09 19.86 -6.82
CA LEU A 129 -3.03 19.58 -5.39
C LEU A 129 -4.43 19.51 -4.79
N ILE A 130 -4.77 18.38 -4.16
CA ILE A 130 -6.03 18.19 -3.44
C ILE A 130 -5.71 18.00 -1.97
N ARG A 131 -6.25 18.84 -1.08
CA ARG A 131 -6.09 18.75 0.36
C ARG A 131 -7.38 18.32 1.02
N THR A 132 -7.44 17.06 1.43
CA THR A 132 -8.54 16.50 2.23
C THR A 132 -8.15 15.14 2.81
N ASN A 133 -8.57 14.87 4.04
CA ASN A 133 -8.42 13.56 4.66
C ASN A 133 -9.73 12.74 4.68
N ILE A 134 -10.79 13.22 4.03
CA ILE A 134 -12.08 12.52 3.98
C ILE A 134 -12.10 11.55 2.81
N VAL A 135 -12.18 10.26 3.11
CA VAL A 135 -12.11 9.19 2.10
C VAL A 135 -13.23 9.27 1.07
N GLU A 136 -14.45 9.67 1.47
CA GLU A 136 -15.59 9.85 0.56
C GLU A 136 -15.32 10.96 -0.47
N LYS A 137 -14.71 12.08 -0.05
CA LYS A 137 -14.33 13.18 -0.94
C LYS A 137 -13.21 12.76 -1.91
N ILE A 138 -12.18 12.06 -1.41
CA ILE A 138 -11.10 11.55 -2.27
C ILE A 138 -11.67 10.60 -3.32
N LYS A 139 -12.57 9.70 -2.91
CA LYS A 139 -13.25 8.79 -3.82
C LYS A 139 -14.01 9.54 -4.91
N MET A 140 -14.76 10.58 -4.54
CA MET A 140 -15.48 11.41 -5.50
C MET A 140 -14.51 12.11 -6.47
N PHE A 141 -13.45 12.76 -5.98
CA PHE A 141 -12.44 13.43 -6.84
C PHE A 141 -11.78 12.44 -7.79
N MET A 142 -11.29 11.30 -7.28
CA MET A 142 -10.62 10.31 -8.11
C MET A 142 -11.55 9.73 -9.19
N MET A 143 -12.80 9.37 -8.83
CA MET A 143 -13.76 8.85 -9.79
C MET A 143 -14.11 9.88 -10.86
N THR A 144 -14.27 11.17 -10.50
CA THR A 144 -14.53 12.25 -11.46
C THR A 144 -13.37 12.43 -12.43
N ILE A 145 -12.13 12.44 -11.94
CA ILE A 145 -10.94 12.57 -12.78
C ILE A 145 -10.80 11.36 -13.70
N LEU A 146 -10.93 10.15 -13.16
CA LEU A 146 -10.79 8.91 -13.95
C LEU A 146 -11.87 8.78 -15.03
N ASP A 147 -13.13 9.14 -14.75
CA ASP A 147 -14.21 9.20 -15.75
C ASP A 147 -13.89 10.22 -16.86
N GLY A 148 -13.39 11.39 -16.49
CA GLY A 148 -12.94 12.41 -17.46
C GLY A 148 -11.80 11.91 -18.35
N LEU A 149 -10.78 11.26 -17.76
CA LEU A 149 -9.65 10.68 -18.48
C LEU A 149 -10.11 9.52 -19.40
N GLN A 150 -11.08 8.71 -18.95
CA GLN A 150 -11.64 7.65 -19.78
C GLN A 150 -12.32 8.22 -21.03
N LYS A 151 -13.12 9.25 -20.91
CA LYS A 151 -13.76 9.93 -22.05
C LYS A 151 -12.76 10.53 -23.02
N LEU A 152 -11.66 11.12 -22.50
CA LEU A 152 -10.55 11.62 -23.33
C LEU A 152 -9.85 10.47 -24.09
N LYS A 153 -9.58 9.35 -23.43
CA LYS A 153 -9.02 8.15 -24.09
C LYS A 153 -9.93 7.63 -25.18
N GLU A 154 -11.23 7.60 -24.95
CA GLU A 154 -12.22 7.16 -25.95
C GLU A 154 -12.28 8.10 -27.17
N SER A 155 -11.95 9.39 -26.98
CA SER A 155 -11.81 10.36 -28.07
C SER A 155 -10.44 10.31 -28.80
N GLY A 156 -9.55 9.36 -28.39
CA GLY A 156 -8.24 9.17 -29.01
C GLY A 156 -7.09 9.93 -28.35
N THR A 157 -7.33 10.61 -27.21
CA THR A 157 -6.27 11.31 -26.47
C THR A 157 -5.47 10.32 -25.62
N ASP A 158 -4.14 10.41 -25.66
CA ASP A 158 -3.27 9.65 -24.75
C ASP A 158 -3.32 10.24 -23.34
N VAL A 159 -3.89 9.51 -22.40
CA VAL A 159 -4.04 9.90 -20.99
C VAL A 159 -3.08 9.13 -20.06
N SER A 160 -2.27 8.24 -20.62
CA SER A 160 -1.36 7.35 -19.85
C SER A 160 -0.27 8.14 -19.09
N LYS A 161 -0.05 9.40 -19.45
CA LYS A 161 0.89 10.33 -18.82
C LYS A 161 0.25 11.10 -17.66
N THR A 162 -0.52 10.40 -16.81
CA THR A 162 -1.07 10.92 -15.56
C THR A 162 -0.61 10.02 -14.41
N ILE A 163 -0.31 10.58 -13.25
CA ILE A 163 0.08 9.85 -12.04
C ILE A 163 -0.61 10.44 -10.82
N PHE A 164 -1.11 9.56 -9.95
CA PHE A 164 -1.71 9.95 -8.68
C PHE A 164 -0.77 9.68 -7.51
N PHE A 165 -0.79 10.60 -6.54
CA PHE A 165 -0.15 10.43 -5.22
C PHE A 165 -1.20 10.58 -4.13
N ILE A 166 -1.13 9.73 -3.07
CA ILE A 166 -1.90 9.87 -1.84
C ILE A 166 -0.94 9.81 -0.66
N ASP A 167 -0.75 10.93 0.02
CA ASP A 167 0.13 11.03 1.19
C ASP A 167 -0.68 11.53 2.40
N SER A 168 -1.11 10.63 3.31
CA SER A 168 -0.99 9.16 3.36
C SER A 168 -2.37 8.49 3.48
N ILE A 169 -2.47 7.20 3.13
CA ILE A 169 -3.70 6.42 3.36
C ILE A 169 -3.99 6.29 4.87
N GLY A 170 -2.94 6.27 5.69
CA GLY A 170 -3.07 6.12 7.14
C GLY A 170 -3.86 7.23 7.82
N MET A 171 -3.89 8.44 7.24
CA MET A 171 -4.57 9.63 7.80
C MET A 171 -6.01 9.81 7.30
N LEU A 172 -6.49 8.92 6.44
CA LEU A 172 -7.87 8.99 5.94
C LEU A 172 -8.88 8.78 7.07
N SER A 173 -9.91 9.60 7.09
CA SER A 173 -11.07 9.50 7.98
C SER A 173 -12.35 9.40 7.15
N SER A 174 -13.41 8.81 7.71
CA SER A 174 -14.74 8.86 7.10
C SER A 174 -15.52 10.10 7.57
N GLU A 175 -16.49 10.57 6.79
CA GLU A 175 -17.40 11.64 7.23
C GLU A 175 -18.12 11.25 8.53
N LYS A 176 -18.53 9.98 8.62
CA LYS A 176 -19.20 9.44 9.80
C LYS A 176 -18.29 9.45 11.04
N GLU A 177 -17.01 9.09 10.91
CA GLU A 177 -16.05 9.15 12.01
C GLU A 177 -15.94 10.57 12.59
N LYS A 178 -15.97 11.60 11.73
CA LYS A 178 -15.99 13.01 12.16
C LYS A 178 -17.29 13.38 12.87
N GLU A 179 -18.44 12.97 12.33
CA GLU A 179 -19.73 13.23 12.94
C GLU A 179 -19.88 12.54 14.30
N ASP A 180 -19.46 11.29 14.42
CA ASP A 180 -19.54 10.51 15.66
C ASP A 180 -18.63 11.14 16.74
N THR A 181 -17.46 11.63 16.36
CA THR A 181 -16.56 12.37 17.26
C THR A 181 -17.20 13.64 17.79
N LEU A 182 -17.88 14.41 16.94
CA LEU A 182 -18.60 15.64 17.35
C LEU A 182 -19.79 15.34 18.27
N LYS A 183 -20.43 14.18 18.10
CA LYS A 183 -21.58 13.74 18.93
C LYS A 183 -21.17 12.98 20.19
N LEU A 184 -19.86 12.88 20.50
CA LEU A 184 -19.31 12.09 21.61
C LEU A 184 -19.82 10.62 21.62
N SER A 185 -20.09 10.06 20.45
CA SER A 185 -20.57 8.69 20.30
C SER A 185 -19.43 7.69 20.49
N VAL A 186 -19.58 6.76 21.44
CA VAL A 186 -18.56 5.73 21.78
C VAL A 186 -18.65 4.51 20.84
N LYS A 187 -19.52 4.52 19.81
CA LYS A 187 -19.70 3.37 18.93
C LYS A 187 -18.49 3.19 18.04
N GLN A 188 -17.89 2.00 18.09
CA GLN A 188 -16.83 1.58 17.17
C GLN A 188 -17.37 1.53 15.74
N ASP A 189 -16.87 2.42 14.88
CA ASP A 189 -17.31 2.50 13.50
C ASP A 189 -16.29 1.87 12.53
N MET A 190 -16.72 0.83 11.82
CA MET A 190 -15.95 0.16 10.77
C MET A 190 -16.06 0.88 9.41
N THR A 191 -16.72 2.03 9.34
CA THR A 191 -17.01 2.74 8.09
C THR A 191 -15.74 3.16 7.38
N ARG A 192 -14.73 3.68 8.10
CA ARG A 192 -13.43 4.08 7.53
C ARG A 192 -12.79 2.93 6.74
N ALA A 193 -12.64 1.74 7.34
CA ALA A 193 -12.03 0.60 6.68
C ALA A 193 -12.82 0.13 5.45
N LYS A 194 -14.17 0.16 5.54
CA LYS A 194 -15.07 -0.15 4.43
C LYS A 194 -14.93 0.85 3.29
N GLN A 195 -14.82 2.14 3.59
CA GLN A 195 -14.67 3.20 2.60
C GLN A 195 -13.31 3.14 1.90
N ILE A 196 -12.21 2.92 2.64
CA ILE A 196 -10.87 2.73 2.04
C ILE A 196 -10.86 1.50 1.13
N LYS A 197 -11.43 0.36 1.57
CA LYS A 197 -11.55 -0.84 0.74
C LYS A 197 -12.38 -0.57 -0.53
N SER A 198 -13.48 0.19 -0.39
CA SER A 198 -14.33 0.59 -1.51
C SER A 198 -13.58 1.50 -2.50
N LEU A 199 -12.85 2.50 -2.00
CA LEU A 199 -12.01 3.38 -2.82
C LEU A 199 -11.05 2.54 -3.67
N VAL A 200 -10.18 1.74 -3.03
CA VAL A 200 -9.18 0.93 -3.73
C VAL A 200 -9.82 0.02 -4.77
N ARG A 201 -10.91 -0.68 -4.42
CA ARG A 201 -11.61 -1.58 -5.34
C ARG A 201 -12.15 -0.87 -6.59
N LEU A 202 -12.70 0.34 -6.43
CA LEU A 202 -13.28 1.09 -7.54
C LEU A 202 -12.20 1.64 -8.48
N ILE A 203 -11.13 2.23 -7.93
CA ILE A 203 -10.11 2.87 -8.77
C ILE A 203 -9.16 1.88 -9.44
N THR A 204 -8.98 0.66 -8.88
CA THR A 204 -7.99 -0.30 -9.38
C THR A 204 -8.23 -0.67 -10.85
N ASN A 205 -9.48 -0.92 -11.22
CA ASN A 205 -9.82 -1.29 -12.59
C ASN A 205 -9.59 -0.14 -13.57
N ASP A 206 -10.00 1.07 -13.20
CA ASP A 206 -9.88 2.25 -14.05
C ASP A 206 -8.40 2.65 -14.23
N LEU A 207 -7.61 2.61 -13.16
CA LEU A 207 -6.16 2.84 -13.21
C LEU A 207 -5.46 1.83 -14.14
N GLY A 208 -5.83 0.54 -14.02
CA GLY A 208 -5.32 -0.52 -14.89
C GLY A 208 -5.69 -0.31 -16.35
N TYR A 209 -6.95 0.01 -16.65
CA TYR A 209 -7.45 0.26 -18.00
C TYR A 209 -6.80 1.50 -18.63
N LEU A 210 -6.56 2.55 -17.86
CA LEU A 210 -5.96 3.79 -18.35
C LEU A 210 -4.43 3.76 -18.37
N ASN A 211 -3.78 2.71 -17.85
CA ASN A 211 -2.34 2.61 -17.63
C ASN A 211 -1.79 3.75 -16.75
N ILE A 212 -2.53 4.12 -15.71
CA ILE A 212 -2.21 5.22 -14.81
C ILE A 212 -1.69 4.67 -13.48
N PRO A 213 -0.47 5.02 -13.04
CA PRO A 213 0.06 4.62 -11.75
C PRO A 213 -0.54 5.44 -10.60
N LEU A 214 -0.65 4.80 -9.42
CA LEU A 214 -0.92 5.45 -8.17
C LEU A 214 0.17 5.09 -7.16
N VAL A 215 0.75 6.09 -6.53
CA VAL A 215 1.69 5.94 -5.42
C VAL A 215 0.99 6.39 -4.14
N ALA A 216 0.97 5.54 -3.13
CA ALA A 216 0.40 5.89 -1.85
C ALA A 216 1.40 5.63 -0.72
N THR A 217 1.45 6.53 0.25
CA THR A 217 2.19 6.28 1.49
C THR A 217 1.25 5.72 2.56
N ASN A 218 1.81 4.93 3.46
CA ASN A 218 1.08 4.39 4.60
C ASN A 218 1.96 4.30 5.84
N HIS A 219 1.34 4.39 7.02
CA HIS A 219 2.02 4.19 8.28
C HIS A 219 1.99 2.73 8.69
N VAL A 220 3.11 2.28 9.23
CA VAL A 220 3.22 0.98 9.89
C VAL A 220 3.30 1.22 11.38
N TYR A 221 2.52 0.49 12.13
CA TYR A 221 2.46 0.61 13.59
C TYR A 221 3.04 -0.64 14.23
N LEU A 222 3.84 -0.43 15.28
CA LEU A 222 4.45 -1.49 16.07
C LEU A 222 3.58 -1.67 17.31
N CYS A 223 2.75 -2.71 17.35
CA CYS A 223 1.77 -2.91 18.42
C CYS A 223 1.79 -4.35 18.94
N LEU A 224 1.59 -4.47 20.26
CA LEU A 224 1.14 -5.70 20.91
C LEU A 224 -0.39 -5.71 20.97
N THR A 225 -0.99 -6.89 21.05
CA THR A 225 -2.44 -6.99 21.31
C THR A 225 -2.74 -6.73 22.79
N GLY A 226 -4.00 -6.41 23.11
CA GLY A 226 -4.45 -6.41 24.49
C GLY A 226 -4.22 -7.75 25.18
N GLY A 227 -4.16 -7.71 26.53
CA GLY A 227 -3.90 -8.88 27.38
C GLY A 227 -2.42 -9.10 27.70
N HIS A 228 -1.48 -8.38 27.07
CA HIS A 228 -0.06 -8.43 27.44
C HIS A 228 0.20 -7.60 28.68
N LYS A 229 1.03 -8.12 29.59
CA LYS A 229 1.45 -7.42 30.81
C LYS A 229 2.69 -6.57 30.54
N VAL A 230 2.70 -5.39 31.10
CA VAL A 230 3.83 -4.46 31.10
C VAL A 230 4.25 -4.22 32.53
N ILE A 231 5.54 -4.29 32.82
CA ILE A 231 6.10 -4.04 34.16
C ILE A 231 6.19 -2.54 34.37
N LYS A 232 5.55 -2.03 35.41
CA LYS A 232 5.64 -0.63 35.82
C LYS A 232 6.90 -0.40 36.66
N ALA A 233 7.31 0.87 36.77
CA ALA A 233 8.48 1.27 37.55
C ALA A 233 8.40 0.87 39.03
N ASP A 234 7.18 0.76 39.57
CA ASP A 234 6.92 0.31 40.95
C ASP A 234 7.04 -1.22 41.14
N GLY A 235 7.38 -1.97 40.08
CA GLY A 235 7.49 -3.42 40.10
C GLY A 235 6.18 -4.16 39.84
N ASN A 236 5.05 -3.48 39.78
CA ASN A 236 3.76 -4.09 39.50
C ASN A 236 3.59 -4.35 38.00
N SER A 237 2.86 -5.41 37.62
CA SER A 237 2.47 -5.67 36.26
C SER A 237 1.08 -5.13 35.97
N GLU A 238 0.93 -4.42 34.86
CA GLU A 238 -0.36 -3.89 34.40
C GLU A 238 -0.62 -4.37 32.95
N LEU A 239 -1.88 -4.55 32.58
CA LEU A 239 -2.24 -4.85 31.20
C LEU A 239 -1.95 -3.65 30.30
N ILE A 240 -1.39 -3.90 29.11
CA ILE A 240 -1.00 -2.83 28.19
C ILE A 240 -2.16 -1.90 27.83
N GLU A 241 -3.38 -2.43 27.74
CA GLU A 241 -4.60 -1.64 27.47
C GLU A 241 -5.06 -0.73 28.61
N ASN A 242 -4.56 -0.96 29.82
CA ASN A 242 -4.89 -0.17 31.02
C ASN A 242 -3.86 0.93 31.30
N LEU A 243 -2.72 0.91 30.61
CA LEU A 243 -1.71 1.96 30.78
C LEU A 243 -2.26 3.32 30.33
N ILE A 244 -1.98 4.35 31.11
CA ILE A 244 -2.37 5.72 30.81
C ILE A 244 -1.16 6.63 30.65
N THR A 245 -1.36 7.76 29.98
CA THR A 245 -0.35 8.81 29.87
C THR A 245 0.06 9.30 31.27
N GLY A 246 1.35 9.23 31.54
CA GLY A 246 1.91 9.61 32.84
C GLY A 246 2.39 8.44 33.70
N ASP A 247 1.97 7.21 33.41
CA ASP A 247 2.53 6.00 34.03
C ASP A 247 4.03 5.89 33.74
N TYR A 248 4.75 5.19 34.61
CA TYR A 248 6.16 4.84 34.41
C TYR A 248 6.28 3.33 34.21
N VAL A 249 6.99 2.92 33.16
CA VAL A 249 7.22 1.52 32.80
C VAL A 249 8.69 1.19 32.73
N LYS A 250 9.07 -0.03 33.07
CA LYS A 250 10.45 -0.51 32.92
C LYS A 250 10.78 -0.69 31.45
N THR A 251 11.96 -0.23 31.04
CA THR A 251 12.53 -0.44 29.71
C THR A 251 13.99 -0.83 29.81
N LEU A 252 14.61 -1.23 28.70
CA LEU A 252 16.06 -1.53 28.66
C LEU A 252 16.93 -0.36 29.12
N ASP A 253 16.46 0.89 28.88
CA ASP A 253 17.19 2.12 29.27
C ASP A 253 16.70 2.66 30.63
N GLY A 254 16.14 1.84 31.51
CA GLY A 254 15.58 2.22 32.79
C GLY A 254 14.10 2.63 32.71
N ASP A 255 13.60 3.24 33.77
CA ASP A 255 12.20 3.63 33.89
C ASP A 255 11.87 4.78 32.95
N LYS A 256 10.85 4.63 32.10
CA LYS A 256 10.39 5.65 31.16
C LYS A 256 8.93 6.00 31.39
N LYS A 257 8.62 7.28 31.22
CA LYS A 257 7.27 7.79 31.30
C LYS A 257 6.48 7.45 30.03
N VAL A 258 5.25 6.94 30.19
CA VAL A 258 4.30 6.77 29.10
C VAL A 258 3.84 8.14 28.63
N LEU A 259 4.21 8.53 27.42
CA LEU A 259 3.89 9.84 26.83
C LEU A 259 2.51 9.87 26.18
N GLY A 260 1.98 8.72 25.81
CA GLY A 260 0.66 8.57 25.20
C GLY A 260 0.35 7.11 24.95
N THR A 261 -0.93 6.79 24.86
CA THR A 261 -1.44 5.47 24.51
C THR A 261 -2.31 5.58 23.26
N VAL A 262 -2.18 4.63 22.35
CA VAL A 262 -2.96 4.59 21.10
C VAL A 262 -3.46 3.18 20.90
N LYS A 263 -4.75 3.04 20.58
CA LYS A 263 -5.38 1.76 20.27
C LYS A 263 -5.71 1.69 18.79
N TYR A 264 -5.17 0.69 18.11
CA TYR A 264 -5.47 0.44 16.71
C TYR A 264 -6.42 -0.75 16.56
N GLN A 265 -7.28 -0.68 15.55
CA GLN A 265 -8.24 -1.74 15.23
C GLN A 265 -7.93 -2.30 13.83
N ASN A 266 -8.21 -3.59 13.66
CA ASN A 266 -8.08 -4.28 12.36
C ASN A 266 -6.66 -4.29 11.77
N SER A 267 -5.63 -4.21 12.59
CA SER A 267 -4.26 -4.47 12.16
C SER A 267 -4.05 -5.97 11.94
N PRO A 268 -3.25 -6.39 10.94
CA PRO A 268 -2.82 -7.78 10.83
C PRO A 268 -2.09 -8.19 12.11
N ILE A 269 -2.40 -9.37 12.64
CA ILE A 269 -1.79 -9.91 13.86
C ILE A 269 -1.18 -11.26 13.54
N ILE A 270 0.03 -11.48 14.02
CA ILE A 270 0.68 -12.78 14.06
C ILE A 270 0.79 -13.27 15.51
N GLN A 271 0.88 -14.55 15.69
CA GLN A 271 1.09 -15.21 16.98
C GLN A 271 2.43 -15.91 16.97
N ILE A 272 3.28 -15.55 17.91
CA ILE A 272 4.54 -16.21 18.22
C ILE A 272 4.25 -17.15 19.39
N THR A 273 4.67 -18.40 19.30
CA THR A 273 4.59 -19.36 20.41
C THR A 273 6.01 -19.67 20.86
N LEU A 274 6.33 -19.34 22.10
CA LEU A 274 7.63 -19.63 22.69
C LEU A 274 7.75 -21.11 23.08
N GLU A 275 8.96 -21.61 23.27
CA GLU A 275 9.20 -22.98 23.76
C GLU A 275 8.51 -23.24 25.10
N SER A 276 8.37 -22.20 25.93
CA SER A 276 7.61 -22.26 27.20
C SER A 276 6.12 -22.55 27.03
N GLY A 277 5.61 -22.47 25.78
CA GLY A 277 4.18 -22.52 25.47
C GLY A 277 3.45 -21.18 25.59
N GLU A 278 4.14 -20.12 26.01
CA GLU A 278 3.58 -18.77 26.06
C GLU A 278 3.32 -18.25 24.65
N LYS A 279 2.25 -17.47 24.50
CA LYS A 279 1.81 -16.94 23.20
C LYS A 279 1.84 -15.43 23.23
N ILE A 280 2.63 -14.85 22.34
CA ILE A 280 2.71 -13.41 22.12
C ILE A 280 1.96 -13.06 20.82
N LYS A 281 1.01 -12.14 20.89
CA LYS A 281 0.26 -11.65 19.73
C LYS A 281 0.63 -10.20 19.44
N CYS A 282 1.11 -9.93 18.24
CA CYS A 282 1.58 -8.60 17.84
C CYS A 282 1.38 -8.36 16.36
N THR A 283 1.62 -7.12 15.91
CA THR A 283 1.70 -6.82 14.49
C THR A 283 2.97 -7.45 13.88
N PRO A 284 2.98 -7.85 12.59
CA PRO A 284 4.15 -8.47 11.93
C PRO A 284 5.44 -7.66 12.09
N GLN A 285 5.33 -6.32 12.08
CA GLN A 285 6.47 -5.41 12.19
C GLN A 285 6.91 -5.11 13.64
N HIS A 286 6.21 -5.66 14.65
CA HIS A 286 6.64 -5.47 16.05
C HIS A 286 8.05 -6.02 16.23
N LYS A 287 8.91 -5.23 16.90
CA LYS A 287 10.32 -5.61 17.07
C LYS A 287 10.54 -6.27 18.41
N PHE A 288 11.28 -7.35 18.39
CA PHE A 288 11.80 -8.03 19.57
C PHE A 288 13.31 -7.91 19.60
N LEU A 289 13.87 -7.69 20.78
CA LEU A 289 15.30 -7.84 20.98
C LEU A 289 15.56 -9.34 21.07
N VAL A 290 16.46 -9.84 20.23
CA VAL A 290 16.78 -11.27 20.15
C VAL A 290 18.28 -11.48 20.25
N LYS A 291 18.69 -12.61 20.80
CA LYS A 291 20.02 -13.18 20.61
C LYS A 291 20.01 -14.03 19.36
N SER A 292 20.99 -13.84 18.47
CA SER A 292 21.10 -14.62 17.24
C SER A 292 22.58 -14.84 16.92
N ASP A 293 22.94 -16.06 16.63
CA ASP A 293 24.35 -16.45 16.31
C ASP A 293 24.88 -15.82 15.01
N TRP A 294 24.00 -15.17 14.24
CA TRP A 294 24.33 -14.51 12.95
C TRP A 294 24.69 -13.03 13.05
N VAL A 295 24.70 -12.45 14.27
CA VAL A 295 24.99 -11.04 14.45
C VAL A 295 26.43 -10.85 14.92
N PRO A 296 27.26 -10.06 14.22
CA PRO A 296 28.65 -9.83 14.58
C PRO A 296 28.82 -8.76 15.69
N ASP A 297 27.92 -8.67 16.65
CA ASP A 297 28.02 -7.79 17.81
C ASP A 297 28.56 -8.57 19.02
N GLU A 298 29.31 -7.92 19.92
CA GLU A 298 29.93 -8.54 21.09
C GLU A 298 28.91 -9.28 21.99
N ASN A 299 27.65 -8.89 21.96
CA ASN A 299 26.55 -9.49 22.72
C ASN A 299 25.65 -10.43 21.88
N ASN A 300 25.86 -10.52 20.57
CA ASN A 300 24.97 -11.23 19.62
C ASN A 300 23.49 -10.79 19.67
N GLU A 301 23.24 -9.51 20.04
CA GLU A 301 21.91 -8.96 20.21
C GLU A 301 21.49 -8.09 19.03
N CYS A 302 20.28 -8.29 18.51
CA CYS A 302 19.72 -7.41 17.47
C CYS A 302 18.21 -7.27 17.59
N TRP A 303 17.67 -6.19 16.98
CA TRP A 303 16.25 -5.99 16.87
C TRP A 303 15.72 -6.65 15.60
N LYS A 304 14.89 -7.71 15.76
CA LYS A 304 14.23 -8.45 14.69
C LYS A 304 12.73 -8.18 14.69
N LYS A 305 12.12 -8.08 13.51
CA LYS A 305 10.66 -7.98 13.42
C LYS A 305 10.03 -9.34 13.73
N ALA A 306 8.78 -9.31 14.23
CA ALA A 306 8.03 -10.51 14.52
C ALA A 306 7.84 -11.43 13.28
N GLU A 307 7.70 -10.85 12.09
CA GLU A 307 7.58 -11.58 10.83
C GLU A 307 8.88 -12.23 10.35
N ASP A 308 10.03 -11.75 10.84
CA ASP A 308 11.36 -12.21 10.46
C ASP A 308 11.97 -13.19 11.51
N LEU A 309 11.24 -13.48 12.60
CA LEU A 309 11.70 -14.42 13.63
C LEU A 309 11.74 -15.83 13.09
N THR A 310 12.76 -16.56 13.51
CA THR A 310 12.98 -17.99 13.22
C THR A 310 13.01 -18.81 14.51
N ASP A 311 12.96 -20.12 14.41
CA ASP A 311 13.02 -21.02 15.57
C ASP A 311 14.37 -20.97 16.32
N ASP A 312 15.42 -20.41 15.66
CA ASP A 312 16.76 -20.25 16.24
C ASP A 312 16.92 -18.92 17.05
N ASP A 313 15.94 -18.02 17.00
CA ASP A 313 16.00 -16.73 17.69
C ASP A 313 15.59 -16.86 19.16
N ILE A 314 16.42 -16.34 20.06
CA ILE A 314 16.12 -16.26 21.50
C ILE A 314 15.61 -14.86 21.80
N ILE A 315 14.32 -14.73 22.11
CA ILE A 315 13.72 -13.43 22.51
C ILE A 315 14.20 -13.10 23.92
N LEU A 316 14.78 -11.91 24.06
CA LEU A 316 15.23 -11.40 25.35
C LEU A 316 14.09 -10.70 26.08
N ALA A 317 13.90 -11.06 27.35
CA ALA A 317 12.97 -10.38 28.25
C ALA A 317 13.75 -9.57 29.30
N ILE A 318 13.15 -8.51 29.81
CA ILE A 318 13.66 -7.80 30.99
C ILE A 318 13.41 -8.75 32.17
N ASN A 319 14.45 -9.28 32.78
CA ASN A 319 14.32 -10.07 34.00
C ASN A 319 13.82 -9.17 35.14
N GLU A 320 12.90 -9.71 35.94
CA GLU A 320 12.37 -9.08 37.15
C GLU A 320 13.47 -8.77 38.18
#